data_d02881a15f48433c26a67db9fcc6ec69
#
_entry.id   d02881a15f48433c26a67db9fcc6ec69
#
_cell.length_a   1.000
_cell.length_b   1.000
_cell.length_c   1.000
_cell.angle_alpha   90.00
_cell.angle_beta   90.00
_cell.angle_gamma   90.00
#
_symmetry.space_group_name_H-M   'P 1'
#
loop_
_entity.id
_entity.type
_entity.pdbx_description
1 polymer ?
#
loop_
_entity_poly.entity_id
_entity_poly.type
_entity_poly.pdbx_seq_one_letter_code
_entity_poly.pdbx_strand_id
1 'polypeptide(L)'
;MKVQSSTIENKYLRIKSINIGACLYEVYDKKKKINLILNLGPTKNYGSKNFYVGATCGRYAGRISNSKFKIKNKTFNLNGNEKKNTLHGGKIGFDRLEWKIHHHSKTKIIYQIPI
;
A
#
# COMPACT_ATOMS: atom_id res chain seq x y z
N MET A 1 4.33 4.12 14.49
CA MET A 1 4.68 3.10 13.47
C MET A 1 6.12 3.32 13.02
N LYS A 2 6.90 2.25 13.00
CA LYS A 2 8.28 2.31 12.52
C LYS A 2 8.33 1.94 11.04
N VAL A 3 8.76 2.85 10.19
CA VAL A 3 8.92 2.58 8.76
C VAL A 3 10.13 1.68 8.54
N GLN A 4 9.92 0.55 7.90
CA GLN A 4 10.96 -0.42 7.55
C GLN A 4 10.89 -0.72 6.05
N SER A 5 12.04 -0.77 5.41
CA SER A 5 12.17 -1.19 4.02
C SER A 5 12.76 -2.59 3.92
N SER A 6 12.31 -3.33 2.93
CA SER A 6 12.81 -4.67 2.60
C SER A 6 13.16 -4.75 1.13
N THR A 7 14.17 -5.53 0.81
CA THR A 7 14.66 -5.68 -0.56
C THR A 7 14.58 -7.13 -0.99
N ILE A 8 14.08 -7.34 -2.21
CA ILE A 8 14.20 -8.60 -2.96
C ILE A 8 14.82 -8.31 -4.31
N GLU A 9 15.55 -9.25 -4.87
CA GLU A 9 16.21 -9.05 -6.15
C GLU A 9 16.52 -10.34 -6.89
N ASN A 10 16.67 -10.22 -8.20
CA ASN A 10 17.26 -11.20 -9.08
C ASN A 10 18.29 -10.53 -10.02
N LYS A 11 18.74 -11.22 -11.06
CA LYS A 11 19.73 -10.65 -11.99
C LYS A 11 19.21 -9.45 -12.80
N TYR A 12 17.89 -9.25 -12.88
CA TYR A 12 17.28 -8.20 -13.72
C TYR A 12 16.76 -7.01 -12.90
N LEU A 13 16.12 -7.29 -11.77
CA LEU A 13 15.39 -6.29 -10.98
C LEU A 13 15.85 -6.31 -9.52
N ARG A 14 15.86 -5.12 -8.92
CA ARG A 14 15.87 -4.93 -7.47
C ARG A 14 14.57 -4.24 -7.09
N ILE A 15 13.85 -4.84 -6.16
CA ILE A 15 12.58 -4.29 -5.66
C ILE A 15 12.73 -3.98 -4.19
N LYS A 16 12.40 -2.75 -3.80
CA LYS A 16 12.25 -2.36 -2.40
C LYS A 16 10.80 -2.11 -2.09
N SER A 17 10.39 -2.57 -0.93
CA SER A 17 9.06 -2.38 -0.38
C SER A 17 9.13 -1.80 1.03
N ILE A 18 8.01 -1.24 1.49
CA ILE A 18 7.88 -0.61 2.81
C ILE A 18 6.73 -1.29 3.54
N ASN A 19 6.91 -1.55 4.84
CA ASN A 19 5.91 -2.20 5.69
C ASN A 19 4.62 -1.39 5.88
N ILE A 20 4.66 -0.07 5.80
CA ILE A 20 3.46 0.77 5.85
C ILE A 20 2.75 0.69 4.50
N GLY A 21 1.52 0.19 4.53
CA GLY A 21 0.71 -0.01 3.32
C GLY A 21 1.25 -1.10 2.37
N ALA A 22 2.21 -1.93 2.81
CA ALA A 22 2.92 -2.87 1.94
C ALA A 22 3.29 -2.23 0.60
N CYS A 23 3.84 -1.01 0.67
CA CYS A 23 4.11 -0.18 -0.50
C CYS A 23 5.26 -0.70 -1.34
N LEU A 24 5.10 -0.64 -2.66
CA LEU A 24 6.24 -0.68 -3.58
C LEU A 24 6.96 0.67 -3.54
N TYR A 25 8.23 0.64 -3.16
CA TYR A 25 9.07 1.83 -3.02
C TYR A 25 10.01 2.03 -4.19
N GLU A 26 10.57 0.94 -4.71
CA GLU A 26 11.50 0.93 -5.82
C GLU A 26 11.29 -0.31 -6.67
N VAL A 27 11.28 -0.15 -7.98
CA VAL A 27 11.42 -1.22 -8.98
C VAL A 27 12.56 -0.81 -9.89
N TYR A 28 13.77 -1.24 -9.54
CA TYR A 28 14.98 -0.81 -10.22
C TYR A 28 15.39 -1.80 -11.32
N ASP A 29 15.44 -1.32 -12.57
CA ASP A 29 15.97 -2.05 -13.70
C ASP A 29 17.50 -1.99 -13.68
N LYS A 30 18.15 -3.13 -13.42
CA LYS A 30 19.61 -3.22 -13.29
C LYS A 30 20.34 -2.98 -14.59
N LYS A 31 19.74 -3.32 -15.74
CA LYS A 31 20.32 -3.11 -17.07
C LYS A 31 20.25 -1.63 -17.48
N LYS A 32 19.08 -1.04 -17.33
CA LYS A 32 18.85 0.36 -17.69
C LYS A 32 19.34 1.34 -16.62
N LYS A 33 19.61 0.86 -15.41
CA LYS A 33 20.03 1.65 -14.23
C LYS A 33 19.05 2.77 -13.88
N ILE A 34 17.75 2.45 -13.93
CA ILE A 34 16.67 3.40 -13.61
C ILE A 34 15.65 2.77 -12.67
N ASN A 35 15.02 3.58 -11.84
CA ASN A 35 13.82 3.22 -11.11
C ASN A 35 12.60 3.40 -12.02
N LEU A 36 11.76 2.36 -12.13
CA LEU A 36 10.62 2.33 -13.04
C LEU A 36 9.34 2.92 -12.44
N ILE A 37 9.33 3.25 -11.15
CA ILE A 37 8.13 3.74 -10.45
C ILE A 37 8.42 5.04 -9.70
N LEU A 38 7.35 5.80 -9.46
CA LEU A 38 7.40 6.95 -8.55
C LEU A 38 7.47 6.50 -7.10
N ASN A 39 8.14 7.30 -6.27
CA ASN A 39 8.09 7.17 -4.82
C ASN A 39 8.03 8.55 -4.14
N LEU A 40 7.81 8.56 -2.83
CA LEU A 40 7.69 9.81 -2.05
C LEU A 40 9.05 10.35 -1.55
N GLY A 41 10.16 9.92 -2.15
CA GLY A 41 11.50 10.27 -1.67
C GLY A 41 11.86 9.48 -0.40
N PRO A 42 12.47 10.09 0.61
CA PRO A 42 12.95 9.38 1.79
C PRO A 42 11.86 8.52 2.46
N THR A 43 12.22 7.33 2.92
CA THR A 43 11.26 6.36 3.51
C THR A 43 10.47 6.92 4.69
N LYS A 44 11.02 7.89 5.42
CA LYS A 44 10.31 8.60 6.50
C LYS A 44 9.05 9.35 6.04
N ASN A 45 8.91 9.61 4.74
CA ASN A 45 7.72 10.25 4.18
C ASN A 45 6.51 9.32 4.13
N TYR A 46 6.74 8.01 4.25
CA TYR A 46 5.67 7.01 4.34
C TYR A 46 5.20 6.92 5.79
N GLY A 47 3.91 6.95 6.01
CA GLY A 47 3.31 6.92 7.35
C GLY A 47 2.76 8.26 7.85
N SER A 48 3.23 9.41 7.34
CA SER A 48 2.71 10.73 7.75
C SER A 48 1.79 11.37 6.70
N LYS A 49 2.10 11.22 5.42
CA LYS A 49 1.29 11.76 4.31
C LYS A 49 1.15 10.66 3.26
N ASN A 50 -0.05 10.12 3.17
CA ASN A 50 -0.30 9.04 2.26
C ASN A 50 -1.01 9.55 1.01
N PHE A 51 -0.31 9.53 -0.11
CA PHE A 51 -0.83 9.85 -1.43
C PHE A 51 -1.12 8.58 -2.24
N TYR A 52 -1.23 7.42 -1.59
CA TYR A 52 -1.41 6.10 -2.21
C TYR A 52 -0.29 5.68 -3.18
N VAL A 53 0.84 6.36 -3.18
CA VAL A 53 1.96 6.08 -4.08
C VAL A 53 2.58 4.73 -3.74
N GLY A 54 2.43 3.77 -4.65
CA GLY A 54 2.90 2.39 -4.48
C GLY A 54 2.16 1.56 -3.43
N ALA A 55 1.11 2.12 -2.79
CA ALA A 55 0.41 1.49 -1.69
C ALA A 55 -0.54 0.37 -2.13
N THR A 56 -0.74 -0.59 -1.23
CA THR A 56 -1.82 -1.57 -1.34
C THR A 56 -3.14 -0.94 -0.92
N CYS A 57 -4.05 -0.74 -1.87
CA CYS A 57 -5.37 -0.18 -1.60
C CYS A 57 -6.35 -1.27 -1.17
N GLY A 58 -7.10 -1.02 -0.14
CA GLY A 58 -8.11 -1.95 0.41
C GLY A 58 -8.75 -1.45 1.71
N ARG A 59 -9.81 -2.18 2.14
CA ARG A 59 -10.42 -3.39 1.55
C ARG A 59 -11.04 -3.14 0.16
N TYR A 60 -11.47 -1.93 -0.15
CA TYR A 60 -12.10 -1.53 -1.42
C TYR A 60 -11.13 -0.62 -2.15
N ALA A 61 -10.87 -0.87 -3.42
CA ALA A 61 -10.13 0.05 -4.28
C ALA A 61 -11.10 1.00 -5.00
N GLY A 62 -10.64 2.21 -5.29
CA GLY A 62 -11.48 3.24 -5.90
C GLY A 62 -12.48 3.86 -4.94
N ARG A 63 -13.55 4.44 -5.51
CA ARG A 63 -14.55 5.21 -4.74
C ARG A 63 -15.84 4.42 -4.55
N ILE A 64 -16.37 4.52 -3.31
CA ILE A 64 -17.75 4.13 -3.01
C ILE A 64 -18.54 5.41 -2.72
N SER A 65 -19.49 5.70 -3.62
CA SER A 65 -20.31 6.90 -3.56
C SER A 65 -21.13 6.98 -2.27
N ASN A 66 -21.18 8.15 -1.67
CA ASN A 66 -21.88 8.43 -0.41
C ASN A 66 -21.46 7.50 0.75
N SER A 67 -20.31 6.85 0.65
CA SER A 67 -19.80 5.92 1.66
C SER A 67 -20.81 4.83 2.06
N LYS A 68 -21.61 4.36 1.11
CA LYS A 68 -22.67 3.35 1.34
C LYS A 68 -22.71 2.34 0.21
N PHE A 69 -22.99 1.10 0.57
CA PHE A 69 -23.36 0.07 -0.40
C PHE A 69 -24.39 -0.90 0.20
N LYS A 70 -25.06 -1.65 -0.67
CA LYS A 70 -26.02 -2.68 -0.25
C LYS A 70 -25.57 -4.06 -0.69
N ILE A 71 -25.78 -5.02 0.20
CA ILE A 71 -25.72 -6.43 -0.14
C ILE A 71 -27.08 -7.00 0.21
N LYS A 72 -27.79 -7.53 -0.78
CA LYS A 72 -29.21 -7.91 -0.65
C LYS A 72 -30.01 -6.73 -0.10
N ASN A 73 -30.72 -6.90 1.01
CA ASN A 73 -31.53 -5.84 1.64
C ASN A 73 -30.80 -5.09 2.77
N LYS A 74 -29.52 -5.38 3.02
CA LYS A 74 -28.76 -4.76 4.10
C LYS A 74 -27.85 -3.64 3.56
N THR A 75 -27.99 -2.45 4.14
CA THR A 75 -27.11 -1.30 3.85
C THR A 75 -25.92 -1.29 4.79
N PHE A 76 -24.74 -1.11 4.23
CA PHE A 76 -23.47 -0.96 4.95
C PHE A 76 -22.99 0.47 4.80
N ASN A 77 -22.71 1.13 5.92
CA ASN A 77 -22.13 2.46 5.97
C ASN A 77 -20.64 2.37 6.20
N LEU A 78 -19.88 3.15 5.47
CA LEU A 78 -18.43 3.21 5.51
C LEU A 78 -17.94 4.55 6.04
N ASN A 79 -16.67 4.63 6.39
CA ASN A 79 -16.04 5.87 6.80
C ASN A 79 -15.60 6.67 5.58
N GLY A 80 -16.22 7.83 5.36
CA GLY A 80 -15.82 8.76 4.31
C GLY A 80 -14.46 9.40 4.59
N ASN A 81 -13.62 9.50 3.57
CA ASN A 81 -12.30 10.14 3.64
C ASN A 81 -12.05 11.10 2.47
N GLU A 82 -12.96 11.12 1.51
CA GLU A 82 -12.96 12.07 0.38
C GLU A 82 -14.34 12.71 0.27
N LYS A 83 -14.54 13.84 0.96
CA LYS A 83 -15.86 14.47 1.12
C LYS A 83 -16.86 13.43 1.65
N LYS A 84 -17.95 13.17 0.93
CA LYS A 84 -18.97 12.16 1.27
C LYS A 84 -18.64 10.74 0.83
N ASN A 85 -17.59 10.55 0.05
CA ASN A 85 -17.22 9.26 -0.55
C ASN A 85 -16.19 8.53 0.29
N THR A 86 -16.14 7.21 0.14
CA THR A 86 -15.04 6.38 0.62
C THR A 86 -14.08 6.12 -0.52
N LEU A 87 -12.82 6.51 -0.36
CA LEU A 87 -11.74 6.27 -1.31
C LEU A 87 -10.74 5.29 -0.73
N HIS A 88 -10.40 4.25 -1.51
CA HIS A 88 -9.35 3.27 -1.21
C HIS A 88 -9.40 2.69 0.21
N GLY A 89 -10.59 2.34 0.69
CA GLY A 89 -10.78 1.73 2.00
C GLY A 89 -11.08 2.69 3.17
N GLY A 90 -11.15 4.00 2.88
CA GLY A 90 -11.56 5.00 3.86
C GLY A 90 -10.42 5.54 4.73
N LYS A 91 -10.77 6.08 5.91
CA LYS A 91 -9.81 6.76 6.79
C LYS A 91 -8.68 5.84 7.30
N ILE A 92 -8.99 4.58 7.48
CA ILE A 92 -8.03 3.55 7.89
C ILE A 92 -8.06 2.45 6.83
N GLY A 93 -7.53 2.75 5.65
CA GLY A 93 -7.32 1.79 4.58
C GLY A 93 -6.05 0.97 4.75
N PHE A 94 -5.88 -0.03 3.92
CA PHE A 94 -4.70 -0.89 3.93
C PHE A 94 -3.38 -0.14 3.72
N ASP A 95 -3.45 0.98 3.01
CA ASP A 95 -2.35 1.90 2.74
C ASP A 95 -1.73 2.53 4.00
N ARG A 96 -2.50 2.59 5.11
CA ARG A 96 -2.09 3.21 6.37
C ARG A 96 -1.71 2.23 7.47
N LEU A 97 -1.92 0.95 7.23
CA LEU A 97 -1.61 -0.08 8.21
C LEU A 97 -0.13 -0.46 8.16
N GLU A 98 0.41 -0.82 9.31
CA GLU A 98 1.69 -1.47 9.41
C GLU A 98 1.51 -2.97 9.14
N TRP A 99 2.09 -3.43 8.03
CA TRP A 99 2.03 -4.83 7.64
C TRP A 99 3.22 -5.58 8.19
N LYS A 100 2.99 -6.78 8.69
CA LYS A 100 4.05 -7.67 9.15
C LYS A 100 4.62 -8.46 7.99
N ILE A 101 5.94 -8.68 8.02
CA ILE A 101 6.58 -9.60 7.09
C ILE A 101 6.29 -11.02 7.57
N HIS A 102 5.56 -11.79 6.76
CA HIS A 102 5.29 -13.20 6.99
C HIS A 102 6.42 -14.09 6.44
N HIS A 103 6.99 -13.69 5.30
CA HIS A 103 8.11 -14.41 4.67
C HIS A 103 9.01 -13.42 3.92
N HIS A 104 10.31 -13.61 4.01
CA HIS A 104 11.29 -12.84 3.25
C HIS A 104 12.46 -13.72 2.84
N SER A 105 12.68 -13.85 1.54
CA SER A 105 13.84 -14.48 0.93
C SER A 105 14.51 -13.53 -0.07
N LYS A 106 15.55 -13.98 -0.76
CA LYS A 106 16.23 -13.16 -1.75
C LYS A 106 15.30 -12.65 -2.88
N THR A 107 14.31 -13.46 -3.26
CA THR A 107 13.46 -13.19 -4.43
C THR A 107 11.97 -13.07 -4.11
N LYS A 108 11.58 -13.23 -2.85
CA LYS A 108 10.18 -13.25 -2.44
C LYS A 108 9.98 -12.56 -1.10
N ILE A 109 8.95 -11.72 -1.02
CA ILE A 109 8.47 -11.18 0.24
C ILE A 109 6.95 -11.34 0.32
N ILE A 110 6.44 -11.71 1.48
CA ILE A 110 5.01 -11.79 1.77
C ILE A 110 4.73 -10.91 2.99
N TYR A 111 3.84 -9.95 2.79
CA TYR A 111 3.30 -9.13 3.85
C TYR A 111 1.94 -9.66 4.31
N GLN A 112 1.68 -9.53 5.58
CA GLN A 112 0.41 -9.93 6.20
C GLN A 112 -0.11 -8.79 7.07
N ILE A 113 -1.41 -8.50 6.93
CA ILE A 113 -2.12 -7.62 7.85
C ILE A 113 -2.48 -8.44 9.09
N PRO A 114 -2.18 -7.95 10.30
CA PRO A 114 -2.77 -8.52 11.50
C PRO A 114 -4.28 -8.26 11.45
N ILE A 115 -5.05 -9.34 11.47
CA ILE A 115 -6.53 -9.32 11.52
C ILE A 115 -6.94 -9.30 13.00
#